data_6f4feb35e1df1523a37caa5fe04dea48
#
_entry.id   6f4feb35e1df1523a37caa5fe04dea48
#
_cell.length_a   1.000
_cell.length_b   1.000
_cell.length_c   1.000
_cell.angle_alpha   90.00
_cell.angle_beta   90.00
_cell.angle_gamma   90.00
#
_symmetry.space_group_name_H-M   'P 1'
#
loop_
_entity.id
_entity.type
_entity.pdbx_description
1 polymer ?
#
loop_
_entity_poly.entity_id
_entity_poly.type
_entity_poly.pdbx_seq_one_letter_code
_entity_poly.pdbx_strand_id
1 'polypeptide(L)'
;DAQEIWTLPTELFPYEDEGVSYNEMWGKEPVSEPFHYQEWDYQIQLHRPDWATLYERRQPKGDPEDIEKIILDYKPVAHRIKQIIDLLTPEGVQRVRNMEDGDEIDINAAIDAMVAIRMGEQPNPRITMRNVLKNRDLAVVVLMDLSESTNETVQGSDKTILQLTREATTLVATAINGIGDPFALHGFASDGRHDVQYYRFKDFNQHFDDEAKARLAGMKGGLSTR
;
A
#
# COMPACT_ATOMS: atom_id res chain seq x y z
N ASP A 1 21.23 -20.81 -49.58
CA ASP A 1 21.08 -20.30 -48.20
C ASP A 1 19.77 -19.55 -48.14
N ALA A 2 18.67 -20.31 -47.94
CA ALA A 2 17.36 -19.73 -47.76
C ALA A 2 17.22 -19.35 -46.29
N GLN A 3 17.18 -18.09 -45.98
CA GLN A 3 16.67 -17.58 -44.73
C GLN A 3 15.16 -17.72 -44.74
N GLU A 4 14.62 -18.71 -44.06
CA GLU A 4 13.20 -18.83 -43.82
C GLU A 4 12.77 -17.68 -42.93
N ILE A 5 12.05 -16.71 -43.50
CA ILE A 5 11.38 -15.65 -42.74
C ILE A 5 10.09 -16.27 -42.20
N TRP A 6 10.06 -16.57 -40.92
CA TRP A 6 8.85 -16.96 -40.21
C TRP A 6 8.00 -15.70 -39.99
N THR A 7 7.04 -15.46 -40.89
CA THR A 7 5.98 -14.49 -40.60
C THR A 7 5.00 -15.11 -39.63
N LEU A 8 4.86 -14.51 -38.47
CA LEU A 8 3.86 -14.92 -37.49
C LEU A 8 2.46 -14.77 -38.12
N PRO A 9 1.60 -15.78 -37.99
CA PRO A 9 0.25 -15.76 -38.59
C PRO A 9 -0.70 -14.74 -37.99
N THR A 10 -0.29 -13.95 -37.02
CA THR A 10 -1.08 -12.90 -36.37
C THR A 10 -1.46 -11.74 -37.30
N GLU A 11 -0.79 -11.57 -38.45
CA GLU A 11 -1.14 -10.52 -39.43
C GLU A 11 -2.20 -10.97 -40.44
N LEU A 12 -2.58 -12.24 -40.47
CA LEU A 12 -3.49 -12.81 -41.48
C LEU A 12 -4.96 -12.83 -41.09
N PHE A 13 -5.29 -12.54 -39.83
CA PHE A 13 -6.67 -12.45 -39.39
C PHE A 13 -6.92 -11.07 -38.80
N PRO A 14 -7.75 -10.23 -39.45
CA PRO A 14 -8.24 -9.04 -38.80
C PRO A 14 -9.05 -9.48 -37.58
N TYR A 15 -8.50 -9.23 -36.42
CA TYR A 15 -9.21 -9.37 -35.15
C TYR A 15 -10.32 -8.30 -35.19
N GLU A 16 -11.56 -8.72 -35.25
CA GLU A 16 -12.67 -7.84 -34.96
C GLU A 16 -12.59 -7.58 -33.46
N ASP A 17 -12.10 -6.40 -33.12
CA ASP A 17 -11.96 -5.93 -31.74
C ASP A 17 -13.36 -5.66 -31.19
N GLU A 18 -13.93 -6.61 -30.46
CA GLU A 18 -15.20 -6.43 -29.72
C GLU A 18 -15.05 -5.50 -28.51
N GLY A 19 -13.98 -4.69 -28.46
CA GLY A 19 -13.83 -3.57 -27.53
C GLY A 19 -13.37 -3.92 -26.11
N VAL A 20 -13.47 -5.18 -25.66
CA VAL A 20 -12.95 -5.62 -24.36
C VAL A 20 -12.31 -6.99 -24.50
N SER A 21 -11.01 -7.09 -24.25
CA SER A 21 -10.28 -8.35 -24.30
C SER A 21 -10.83 -9.33 -23.25
N TYR A 22 -10.89 -10.63 -23.62
CA TYR A 22 -11.25 -11.71 -22.68
C TYR A 22 -10.38 -11.69 -21.41
N ASN A 23 -9.11 -11.36 -21.55
CA ASN A 23 -8.20 -11.23 -20.45
C ASN A 23 -8.50 -10.01 -19.58
N GLU A 24 -8.99 -8.92 -20.15
CA GLU A 24 -9.44 -7.74 -19.42
C GLU A 24 -10.69 -8.04 -18.60
N MET A 25 -11.68 -8.75 -19.17
CA MET A 25 -12.87 -9.18 -18.42
C MET A 25 -12.53 -10.09 -17.23
N TRP A 26 -11.49 -10.89 -17.34
CA TRP A 26 -11.05 -11.80 -16.26
C TRP A 26 -9.95 -11.22 -15.37
N GLY A 27 -9.58 -9.95 -15.57
CA GLY A 27 -8.54 -9.28 -14.80
C GLY A 27 -7.14 -9.88 -14.98
N LYS A 28 -6.91 -10.55 -16.11
CA LYS A 28 -5.63 -11.22 -16.40
C LYS A 28 -4.65 -10.36 -17.18
N GLU A 29 -5.09 -9.23 -17.73
CA GLU A 29 -4.19 -8.33 -18.42
C GLU A 29 -3.29 -7.57 -17.44
N PRO A 30 -2.00 -7.51 -17.71
CA PRO A 30 -1.11 -6.65 -16.95
C PRO A 30 -1.48 -5.18 -17.18
N VAL A 31 -1.52 -4.39 -16.13
CA VAL A 31 -1.83 -2.94 -16.19
C VAL A 31 -0.64 -2.15 -16.73
N SER A 32 0.56 -2.71 -16.62
CA SER A 32 1.83 -2.10 -17.01
C SER A 32 2.75 -3.14 -17.64
N GLU A 33 3.84 -2.69 -18.23
CA GLU A 33 4.95 -3.56 -18.56
C GLU A 33 5.47 -4.26 -17.28
N PRO A 34 6.05 -5.47 -17.41
CA PRO A 34 6.57 -6.19 -16.26
C PRO A 34 7.72 -5.44 -15.59
N PHE A 35 7.74 -5.48 -14.28
CA PHE A 35 8.86 -4.97 -13.48
C PHE A 35 9.84 -6.08 -13.18
N HIS A 36 11.12 -5.80 -13.38
CA HIS A 36 12.20 -6.74 -13.10
C HIS A 36 12.97 -6.33 -11.85
N TYR A 37 13.16 -7.28 -10.95
CA TYR A 37 13.86 -7.06 -9.69
C TYR A 37 15.03 -8.01 -9.55
N GLN A 38 16.10 -7.53 -8.94
CA GLN A 38 17.21 -8.37 -8.54
C GLN A 38 16.83 -9.19 -7.31
N GLU A 39 17.34 -10.42 -7.25
CA GLU A 39 17.14 -11.31 -6.11
C GLU A 39 18.47 -11.93 -5.66
N TRP A 40 18.62 -12.13 -4.36
CA TRP A 40 19.83 -12.73 -3.79
C TRP A 40 19.87 -14.24 -4.06
N ASP A 41 20.91 -14.69 -4.75
CA ASP A 41 21.18 -16.12 -4.92
C ASP A 41 22.16 -16.59 -3.85
N TYR A 42 21.68 -17.40 -2.91
CA TYR A 42 22.47 -17.91 -1.80
C TYR A 42 23.57 -18.93 -2.24
N GLN A 43 23.40 -19.57 -3.40
CA GLN A 43 24.34 -20.55 -3.89
C GLN A 43 25.61 -19.91 -4.44
N ILE A 44 25.47 -18.79 -5.14
CA ILE A 44 26.58 -18.04 -5.71
C ILE A 44 26.94 -16.79 -4.89
N GLN A 45 26.18 -16.49 -3.84
CA GLN A 45 26.35 -15.33 -2.95
C GLN A 45 26.42 -13.99 -3.69
N LEU A 46 25.58 -13.82 -4.70
CA LEU A 46 25.46 -12.60 -5.49
C LEU A 46 23.99 -12.25 -5.75
N HIS A 47 23.72 -10.97 -5.97
CA HIS A 47 22.44 -10.53 -6.49
C HIS A 47 22.39 -10.80 -8.01
N ARG A 48 21.41 -11.59 -8.44
CA ARG A 48 21.13 -11.79 -9.86
C ARG A 48 20.23 -10.65 -10.35
N PRO A 49 20.66 -9.88 -11.34
CA PRO A 49 19.81 -8.84 -11.95
C PRO A 49 18.63 -9.50 -12.68
N ASP A 50 17.49 -8.79 -12.70
CA ASP A 50 16.27 -9.15 -13.43
C ASP A 50 15.76 -10.59 -13.18
N TRP A 51 15.99 -11.09 -11.97
CA TRP A 51 15.71 -12.48 -11.65
C TRP A 51 14.27 -12.72 -11.18
N ALA A 52 13.58 -11.72 -10.69
CA ALA A 52 12.16 -11.78 -10.36
C ALA A 52 11.37 -10.86 -11.31
N THR A 53 10.24 -11.35 -11.82
CA THR A 53 9.37 -10.60 -12.72
C THR A 53 8.02 -10.39 -12.05
N LEU A 54 7.62 -9.13 -11.90
CA LEU A 54 6.38 -8.72 -11.30
C LEU A 54 5.45 -8.11 -12.35
N TYR A 55 4.21 -8.57 -12.37
CA TYR A 55 3.14 -8.07 -13.22
C TYR A 55 2.09 -7.37 -12.37
N GLU A 56 1.84 -6.09 -12.64
CA GLU A 56 0.68 -5.42 -12.05
C GLU A 56 -0.60 -5.89 -12.76
N ARG A 57 -1.58 -6.29 -11.96
CA ARG A 57 -2.88 -6.77 -12.46
C ARG A 57 -4.02 -6.08 -11.74
N ARG A 58 -5.16 -6.02 -12.40
CA ARG A 58 -6.41 -5.59 -11.78
C ARG A 58 -7.24 -6.80 -11.38
N GLN A 59 -7.82 -6.74 -10.19
CA GLN A 59 -8.83 -7.71 -9.80
C GLN A 59 -10.17 -7.38 -10.48
N PRO A 60 -10.95 -8.41 -10.85
CA PRO A 60 -12.32 -8.20 -11.32
C PRO A 60 -13.12 -7.50 -10.23
N LYS A 61 -14.07 -6.64 -10.63
CA LYS A 61 -14.97 -5.97 -9.69
C LYS A 61 -16.04 -6.95 -9.21
N GLY A 62 -16.29 -6.98 -7.91
CA GLY A 62 -17.42 -7.65 -7.27
C GLY A 62 -18.51 -6.65 -6.91
N ASP A 63 -19.48 -7.10 -6.11
CA ASP A 63 -20.55 -6.25 -5.63
C ASP A 63 -20.09 -5.44 -4.40
N PRO A 64 -20.08 -4.11 -4.45
CA PRO A 64 -19.72 -3.28 -3.31
C PRO A 64 -20.65 -3.46 -2.10
N GLU A 65 -21.91 -3.91 -2.31
CA GLU A 65 -22.86 -4.18 -1.23
C GLU A 65 -22.37 -5.28 -0.29
N ASP A 66 -21.58 -6.23 -0.78
CA ASP A 66 -20.97 -7.28 0.06
C ASP A 66 -20.02 -6.68 1.09
N ILE A 67 -19.26 -5.66 0.71
CA ILE A 67 -18.36 -4.94 1.61
C ILE A 67 -19.17 -4.10 2.62
N GLU A 68 -20.25 -3.49 2.18
CA GLU A 68 -21.12 -2.72 3.06
C GLU A 68 -21.79 -3.61 4.13
N LYS A 69 -22.21 -4.83 3.76
CA LYS A 69 -22.71 -5.81 4.73
C LYS A 69 -21.66 -6.14 5.79
N ILE A 70 -20.42 -6.39 5.38
CA ILE A 70 -19.32 -6.65 6.32
C ILE A 70 -19.14 -5.47 7.28
N ILE A 71 -19.17 -4.23 6.78
CA ILE A 71 -19.04 -3.03 7.61
C ILE A 71 -20.20 -2.91 8.62
N LEU A 72 -21.42 -3.24 8.22
CA LEU A 72 -22.59 -3.19 9.08
C LEU A 72 -22.57 -4.30 10.14
N ASP A 73 -22.27 -5.54 9.74
CA ASP A 73 -22.27 -6.70 10.62
C ASP A 73 -21.19 -6.57 11.72
N TYR A 74 -20.03 -6.00 11.37
CA TYR A 74 -18.89 -5.87 12.27
C TYR A 74 -18.63 -4.43 12.73
N LYS A 75 -19.62 -3.56 12.66
CA LYS A 75 -19.49 -2.15 13.05
C LYS A 75 -18.85 -1.93 14.45
N PRO A 76 -19.19 -2.69 15.51
CA PRO A 76 -18.54 -2.54 16.81
C PRO A 76 -17.04 -2.85 16.77
N VAL A 77 -16.64 -3.84 15.96
CA VAL A 77 -15.24 -4.24 15.81
C VAL A 77 -14.46 -3.15 15.07
N ALA A 78 -15.01 -2.62 13.98
CA ALA A 78 -14.40 -1.51 13.23
C ALA A 78 -14.21 -0.27 14.11
N HIS A 79 -15.18 0.03 14.97
CA HIS A 79 -15.08 1.14 15.95
C HIS A 79 -13.94 0.91 16.96
N ARG A 80 -13.82 -0.31 17.47
CA ARG A 80 -12.74 -0.66 18.41
C ARG A 80 -11.37 -0.59 17.76
N ILE A 81 -11.23 -1.07 16.51
CA ILE A 81 -10.00 -0.95 15.73
C ILE A 81 -9.63 0.53 15.55
N LYS A 82 -10.61 1.36 15.17
CA LYS A 82 -10.42 2.80 15.06
C LYS A 82 -9.87 3.41 16.36
N GLN A 83 -10.46 3.10 17.51
CA GLN A 83 -9.98 3.58 18.81
C GLN A 83 -8.53 3.18 19.09
N ILE A 84 -8.14 1.93 18.76
CA ILE A 84 -6.76 1.45 18.94
C ILE A 84 -5.80 2.23 18.05
N ILE A 85 -6.17 2.47 16.78
CA ILE A 85 -5.32 3.22 15.84
C ILE A 85 -5.24 4.70 16.25
N ASP A 86 -6.32 5.29 16.77
CA ASP A 86 -6.33 6.66 17.29
C ASP A 86 -5.33 6.82 18.45
N LEU A 87 -5.19 5.82 19.32
CA LEU A 87 -4.21 5.82 20.41
C LEU A 87 -2.75 5.83 19.93
N LEU A 88 -2.49 5.41 18.68
CA LEU A 88 -1.18 5.50 18.06
C LEU A 88 -0.85 6.91 17.55
N THR A 89 -1.78 7.86 17.70
CA THR A 89 -1.54 9.26 17.36
C THR A 89 -0.47 9.82 18.29
N PRO A 90 0.63 10.37 17.78
CA PRO A 90 1.59 11.06 18.61
C PRO A 90 0.92 12.33 19.16
N GLU A 91 0.34 12.23 20.33
CA GLU A 91 -0.08 13.41 21.10
C GLU A 91 1.17 14.15 21.55
N GLY A 92 1.31 15.38 21.19
CA GLY A 92 2.36 16.20 21.76
C GLY A 92 2.70 17.44 20.96
N VAL A 93 3.18 18.38 21.70
CA VAL A 93 3.79 19.60 21.19
C VAL A 93 5.29 19.33 21.07
N GLN A 94 5.82 19.42 19.87
CA GLN A 94 7.26 19.35 19.65
C GLN A 94 7.84 20.74 19.80
N ARG A 95 8.81 20.91 20.71
CA ARG A 95 9.60 22.15 20.82
C ARG A 95 10.66 22.16 19.75
N VAL A 96 10.49 23.04 18.77
CA VAL A 96 11.52 23.33 17.76
C VAL A 96 12.37 24.47 18.30
N ARG A 97 13.66 24.19 18.56
CA ARG A 97 14.63 25.13 19.10
C ARG A 97 15.45 25.77 17.97
N ASN A 98 16.25 26.78 18.33
CA ASN A 98 17.17 27.49 17.42
C ASN A 98 16.43 28.15 16.23
N MET A 99 15.33 28.81 16.53
CA MET A 99 14.57 29.60 15.56
C MET A 99 14.91 31.08 15.72
N GLU A 100 14.81 31.84 14.64
CA GLU A 100 14.96 33.31 14.65
C GLU A 100 13.66 33.98 15.10
N ASP A 101 12.52 33.33 14.80
CA ASP A 101 11.18 33.86 15.03
C ASP A 101 10.30 32.81 15.73
N GLY A 102 10.49 32.66 17.02
CA GLY A 102 9.75 31.74 17.88
C GLY A 102 8.88 32.47 18.89
N ASP A 103 7.96 31.74 19.51
CA ASP A 103 6.99 32.28 20.49
C ASP A 103 7.59 32.36 21.91
N GLU A 104 8.65 31.60 22.17
CA GLU A 104 9.33 31.51 23.47
C GLU A 104 10.86 31.66 23.27
N ILE A 105 11.55 32.17 24.31
CA ILE A 105 13.01 32.27 24.29
C ILE A 105 13.63 30.96 24.78
N ASP A 106 14.56 30.40 24.01
CA ASP A 106 15.44 29.32 24.50
C ASP A 106 16.54 29.92 25.41
N ILE A 107 16.37 29.69 26.70
CA ILE A 107 17.25 30.23 27.73
C ILE A 107 18.72 29.83 27.48
N ASN A 108 18.97 28.59 27.07
CA ASN A 108 20.34 28.12 26.81
C ASN A 108 20.96 28.86 25.61
N ALA A 109 20.23 28.96 24.51
CA ALA A 109 20.68 29.68 23.33
C ALA A 109 20.87 31.21 23.62
N ALA A 110 20.03 31.79 24.46
CA ALA A 110 20.16 33.18 24.90
C ALA A 110 21.40 33.39 25.78
N ILE A 111 21.71 32.45 26.68
CA ILE A 111 22.94 32.51 27.50
C ILE A 111 24.18 32.41 26.60
N ASP A 112 24.19 31.47 25.66
CA ASP A 112 25.30 31.32 24.71
C ASP A 112 25.51 32.59 23.88
N ALA A 113 24.42 33.21 23.41
CA ALA A 113 24.48 34.49 22.69
C ALA A 113 25.05 35.62 23.58
N MET A 114 24.65 35.69 24.85
CA MET A 114 25.20 36.67 25.79
C MET A 114 26.69 36.44 26.07
N VAL A 115 27.14 35.20 26.15
CA VAL A 115 28.55 34.84 26.31
C VAL A 115 29.34 35.29 25.08
N ALA A 116 28.85 35.00 23.86
CA ALA A 116 29.48 35.42 22.61
C ALA A 116 29.63 36.96 22.55
N ILE A 117 28.58 37.70 22.90
CA ILE A 117 28.63 39.17 22.95
C ILE A 117 29.74 39.68 23.91
N ARG A 118 29.84 39.05 25.11
CA ARG A 118 30.87 39.43 26.12
C ARG A 118 32.29 39.11 25.66
N MET A 119 32.43 38.07 24.82
CA MET A 119 33.72 37.68 24.23
C MET A 119 34.06 38.52 22.98
N GLY A 120 33.16 39.39 22.55
CA GLY A 120 33.34 40.22 21.33
C GLY A 120 33.07 39.44 20.03
N GLU A 121 32.42 38.29 20.14
CA GLU A 121 32.01 37.46 19.00
C GLU A 121 30.60 37.81 18.53
N GLN A 122 30.28 37.46 17.27
CA GLN A 122 28.96 37.69 16.72
C GLN A 122 28.00 36.60 17.27
N PRO A 123 26.94 37.00 18.00
CA PRO A 123 26.01 36.01 18.59
C PRO A 123 25.15 35.33 17.52
N ASN A 124 24.76 34.11 17.76
CA ASN A 124 23.77 33.44 16.92
C ASN A 124 22.38 34.09 17.15
N PRO A 125 21.70 34.58 16.12
CA PRO A 125 20.38 35.22 16.27
C PRO A 125 19.25 34.21 16.60
N ARG A 126 19.49 32.90 16.49
CA ARG A 126 18.50 31.82 16.69
C ARG A 126 18.36 31.47 18.17
N ILE A 127 17.81 32.38 18.93
CA ILE A 127 17.65 32.29 20.39
C ILE A 127 16.21 31.95 20.80
N THR A 128 15.32 31.71 19.85
CA THR A 128 13.92 31.46 20.13
C THR A 128 13.55 30.00 19.85
N MET A 129 12.43 29.57 20.40
CA MET A 129 11.79 28.26 20.17
C MET A 129 10.30 28.44 19.96
N ARG A 130 9.72 27.50 19.22
CA ARG A 130 8.27 27.44 18.97
C ARG A 130 7.74 26.08 19.31
N ASN A 131 6.57 26.07 19.91
CA ASN A 131 5.82 24.84 20.13
C ASN A 131 4.98 24.53 18.87
N VAL A 132 5.34 23.46 18.16
CA VAL A 132 4.63 23.02 16.95
C VAL A 132 3.86 21.77 17.31
N LEU A 133 2.57 21.75 16.97
CA LEU A 133 1.77 20.51 17.07
C LEU A 133 2.38 19.45 16.17
N LYS A 134 2.68 18.30 16.74
CA LYS A 134 3.18 17.16 15.98
C LYS A 134 2.03 16.62 15.16
N ASN A 135 2.00 16.96 13.87
CA ASN A 135 1.03 16.39 12.96
C ASN A 135 1.34 14.90 12.75
N ARG A 136 0.29 14.11 12.63
CA ARG A 136 0.38 12.70 12.27
C ARG A 136 0.83 12.63 10.80
N ASP A 137 1.98 12.02 10.59
CA ASP A 137 2.54 11.76 9.26
C ASP A 137 2.69 10.23 9.11
N LEU A 138 1.55 9.56 8.99
CA LEU A 138 1.46 8.11 8.87
C LEU A 138 0.75 7.75 7.58
N ALA A 139 1.38 6.88 6.79
CA ALA A 139 0.79 6.23 5.64
C ALA A 139 0.80 4.72 5.85
N VAL A 140 -0.30 4.05 5.56
CA VAL A 140 -0.47 2.62 5.82
C VAL A 140 -0.64 1.85 4.52
N VAL A 141 0.14 0.78 4.33
CA VAL A 141 -0.08 -0.21 3.26
C VAL A 141 -0.56 -1.50 3.90
N VAL A 142 -1.70 -2.01 3.45
CA VAL A 142 -2.15 -3.38 3.74
C VAL A 142 -1.82 -4.23 2.53
N LEU A 143 -0.91 -5.19 2.71
CA LEU A 143 -0.51 -6.12 1.67
C LEU A 143 -1.07 -7.50 1.99
N MET A 144 -1.92 -8.02 1.12
CA MET A 144 -2.64 -9.28 1.29
C MET A 144 -1.99 -10.40 0.48
N ASP A 145 -1.80 -11.55 1.10
CA ASP A 145 -1.50 -12.78 0.37
C ASP A 145 -2.77 -13.31 -0.29
N LEU A 146 -2.71 -13.50 -1.60
CA LEU A 146 -3.80 -14.02 -2.44
C LEU A 146 -3.41 -15.35 -3.08
N SER A 147 -2.53 -16.11 -2.44
CA SER A 147 -2.16 -17.45 -2.89
C SER A 147 -3.34 -18.43 -2.87
N GLU A 148 -3.23 -19.50 -3.62
CA GLU A 148 -4.27 -20.54 -3.73
C GLU A 148 -4.62 -21.16 -2.36
N SER A 149 -3.65 -21.27 -1.45
CA SER A 149 -3.86 -21.77 -0.09
C SER A 149 -4.86 -20.93 0.71
N THR A 150 -5.06 -19.66 0.35
CA THR A 150 -6.06 -18.81 1.01
C THR A 150 -7.52 -19.23 0.71
N ASN A 151 -7.75 -20.09 -0.28
CA ASN A 151 -9.06 -20.67 -0.56
C ASN A 151 -9.43 -21.82 0.38
N GLU A 152 -8.47 -22.29 1.21
CA GLU A 152 -8.74 -23.32 2.20
C GLU A 152 -9.70 -22.82 3.29
N THR A 153 -10.55 -23.72 3.76
CA THR A 153 -11.49 -23.42 4.84
C THR A 153 -10.78 -23.42 6.18
N VAL A 154 -11.06 -22.42 6.99
CA VAL A 154 -10.47 -22.31 8.34
C VAL A 154 -11.06 -23.38 9.24
N GLN A 155 -10.19 -24.08 9.97
CA GLN A 155 -10.60 -25.14 10.88
C GLN A 155 -11.55 -24.60 11.96
N GLY A 156 -12.76 -25.16 12.00
CA GLY A 156 -13.82 -24.72 12.93
C GLY A 156 -14.68 -23.55 12.44
N SER A 157 -14.57 -23.16 11.18
CA SER A 157 -15.38 -22.13 10.54
C SER A 157 -15.84 -22.59 9.15
N ASP A 158 -16.98 -22.07 8.69
CA ASP A 158 -17.45 -22.29 7.31
C ASP A 158 -16.81 -21.32 6.30
N LYS A 159 -15.90 -20.43 6.78
CA LYS A 159 -15.28 -19.41 5.96
C LYS A 159 -13.89 -19.81 5.50
N THR A 160 -13.52 -19.37 4.30
CA THR A 160 -12.14 -19.52 3.79
C THR A 160 -11.23 -18.47 4.41
N ILE A 161 -9.92 -18.73 4.38
CA ILE A 161 -8.91 -17.75 4.79
C ILE A 161 -9.07 -16.45 3.99
N LEU A 162 -9.32 -16.56 2.67
CA LEU A 162 -9.56 -15.42 1.79
C LEU A 162 -10.74 -14.56 2.24
N GLN A 163 -11.87 -15.21 2.63
CA GLN A 163 -13.03 -14.49 3.14
C GLN A 163 -12.73 -13.76 4.43
N LEU A 164 -12.01 -14.39 5.37
CA LEU A 164 -11.59 -13.73 6.61
C LEU A 164 -10.61 -12.58 6.34
N THR A 165 -9.68 -12.75 5.41
CA THR A 165 -8.75 -11.70 4.98
C THR A 165 -9.51 -10.51 4.41
N ARG A 166 -10.53 -10.75 3.56
CA ARG A 166 -11.40 -9.70 3.03
C ARG A 166 -12.14 -8.96 4.13
N GLU A 167 -12.76 -9.68 5.07
CA GLU A 167 -13.47 -9.09 6.21
C GLU A 167 -12.53 -8.25 7.07
N ALA A 168 -11.38 -8.80 7.46
CA ALA A 168 -10.39 -8.11 8.27
C ALA A 168 -9.87 -6.84 7.58
N THR A 169 -9.52 -6.95 6.29
CA THR A 169 -9.05 -5.81 5.49
C THR A 169 -10.12 -4.73 5.38
N THR A 170 -11.38 -5.10 5.18
CA THR A 170 -12.51 -4.16 5.14
C THR A 170 -12.63 -3.38 6.45
N LEU A 171 -12.53 -4.07 7.58
CA LEU A 171 -12.64 -3.43 8.90
C LEU A 171 -11.47 -2.47 9.18
N VAL A 172 -10.24 -2.90 8.85
CA VAL A 172 -9.04 -2.07 8.99
C VAL A 172 -9.12 -0.86 8.07
N ALA A 173 -9.48 -1.04 6.80
CA ALA A 173 -9.65 0.04 5.82
C ALA A 173 -10.69 1.06 6.27
N THR A 174 -11.84 0.58 6.78
CA THR A 174 -12.91 1.44 7.32
C THR A 174 -12.42 2.24 8.53
N ALA A 175 -11.66 1.62 9.42
CA ALA A 175 -11.11 2.29 10.60
C ALA A 175 -10.10 3.38 10.20
N ILE A 176 -9.15 3.08 9.30
CA ILE A 176 -8.13 4.04 8.83
C ILE A 176 -8.80 5.18 8.05
N ASN A 177 -9.74 4.85 7.18
CA ASN A 177 -10.51 5.86 6.43
C ASN A 177 -11.26 6.82 7.36
N GLY A 178 -11.80 6.30 8.47
CA GLY A 178 -12.49 7.10 9.49
C GLY A 178 -11.58 8.01 10.32
N ILE A 179 -10.25 7.78 10.28
CA ILE A 179 -9.22 8.62 10.91
C ILE A 179 -8.73 9.68 9.94
N GLY A 180 -8.70 9.36 8.64
CA GLY A 180 -8.26 10.25 7.57
C GLY A 180 -6.79 10.08 7.18
N ASP A 181 -6.11 9.05 7.67
CA ASP A 181 -4.75 8.74 7.23
C ASP A 181 -4.74 8.21 5.78
N PRO A 182 -3.74 8.55 4.98
CA PRO A 182 -3.56 7.95 3.66
C PRO A 182 -3.23 6.46 3.79
N PHE A 183 -3.94 5.64 3.02
CA PHE A 183 -3.70 4.20 3.01
C PHE A 183 -3.88 3.59 1.63
N ALA A 184 -3.22 2.45 1.42
CA ALA A 184 -3.32 1.65 0.22
C ALA A 184 -3.66 0.19 0.58
N LEU A 185 -4.41 -0.47 -0.30
CA LEU A 185 -4.79 -1.87 -0.20
C LEU A 185 -4.26 -2.59 -1.43
N HIS A 186 -3.31 -3.46 -1.23
CA HIS A 186 -2.67 -4.21 -2.29
C HIS A 186 -2.67 -5.70 -1.96
N GLY A 187 -2.49 -6.54 -2.97
CA GLY A 187 -2.37 -7.97 -2.80
C GLY A 187 -1.32 -8.55 -3.72
N PHE A 188 -0.87 -9.73 -3.43
CA PHE A 188 0.09 -10.44 -4.27
C PHE A 188 -0.21 -11.94 -4.28
N ALA A 189 0.16 -12.58 -5.37
CA ALA A 189 0.26 -14.02 -5.52
C ALA A 189 1.40 -14.33 -6.49
N SER A 190 2.01 -15.50 -6.43
CA SER A 190 3.08 -15.85 -7.37
C SER A 190 2.99 -17.30 -7.83
N ASP A 191 3.44 -17.55 -9.05
CA ASP A 191 3.79 -18.90 -9.53
C ASP A 191 5.29 -18.92 -9.86
N GLY A 192 6.08 -19.03 -8.78
CA GLY A 192 7.52 -18.86 -8.83
C GLY A 192 7.93 -17.40 -9.01
N ARG A 193 9.23 -17.18 -9.22
CA ARG A 193 9.84 -15.84 -9.30
C ARG A 193 9.58 -15.10 -10.61
N HIS A 194 9.21 -15.81 -11.66
CA HIS A 194 9.01 -15.24 -12.98
C HIS A 194 7.55 -14.83 -13.27
N ASP A 195 6.63 -15.16 -12.36
CA ASP A 195 5.22 -14.76 -12.45
C ASP A 195 4.72 -14.34 -11.06
N VAL A 196 5.18 -13.18 -10.62
CA VAL A 196 4.69 -12.53 -9.41
C VAL A 196 3.61 -11.55 -9.81
N GLN A 197 2.38 -11.80 -9.39
CA GLN A 197 1.23 -10.95 -9.68
C GLN A 197 0.96 -10.02 -8.51
N TYR A 198 0.84 -8.74 -8.82
CA TYR A 198 0.59 -7.68 -7.85
C TYR A 198 -0.73 -6.98 -8.17
N TYR A 199 -1.61 -6.94 -7.20
CA TYR A 199 -2.96 -6.44 -7.36
C TYR A 199 -3.16 -5.15 -6.59
N ARG A 200 -3.73 -4.14 -7.24
CA ARG A 200 -4.10 -2.88 -6.59
C ARG A 200 -5.61 -2.82 -6.41
N PHE A 201 -6.04 -2.78 -5.17
CA PHE A 201 -7.45 -2.57 -4.80
C PHE A 201 -7.74 -1.09 -4.58
N LYS A 202 -6.83 -0.39 -3.89
CA LYS A 202 -6.88 1.04 -3.61
C LYS A 202 -5.48 1.60 -3.45
N ASP A 203 -5.17 2.67 -4.15
CA ASP A 203 -3.93 3.43 -3.99
C ASP A 203 -4.08 4.56 -2.97
N PHE A 204 -2.94 5.13 -2.50
CA PHE A 204 -2.91 6.23 -1.53
C PHE A 204 -3.73 7.46 -1.96
N ASN A 205 -3.71 7.79 -3.26
CA ASN A 205 -4.37 8.96 -3.83
C ASN A 205 -5.85 8.72 -4.17
N GLN A 206 -6.39 7.55 -3.86
CA GLN A 206 -7.78 7.19 -4.10
C GLN A 206 -8.59 7.26 -2.81
N HIS A 207 -9.88 7.55 -2.93
CA HIS A 207 -10.82 7.43 -1.83
C HIS A 207 -11.24 5.98 -1.62
N PHE A 208 -11.69 5.64 -0.41
CA PHE A 208 -12.30 4.35 -0.13
C PHE A 208 -13.78 4.42 -0.48
N ASP A 209 -14.05 4.52 -1.78
CA ASP A 209 -15.36 4.65 -2.41
C ASP A 209 -15.91 3.29 -2.88
N ASP A 210 -17.03 3.31 -3.57
CA ASP A 210 -17.69 2.11 -4.07
C ASP A 210 -16.84 1.39 -5.13
N GLU A 211 -15.97 2.10 -5.84
CA GLU A 211 -15.05 1.47 -6.78
C GLU A 211 -13.97 0.65 -6.05
N ALA A 212 -13.38 1.21 -5.00
CA ALA A 212 -12.41 0.50 -4.17
C ALA A 212 -13.06 -0.69 -3.44
N LYS A 213 -14.30 -0.51 -2.94
CA LYS A 213 -15.09 -1.59 -2.33
C LYS A 213 -15.39 -2.70 -3.35
N ALA A 214 -15.80 -2.35 -4.58
CA ALA A 214 -16.07 -3.32 -5.64
C ALA A 214 -14.83 -4.15 -6.00
N ARG A 215 -13.64 -3.51 -6.08
CA ARG A 215 -12.38 -4.23 -6.29
C ARG A 215 -12.08 -5.18 -5.13
N LEU A 216 -12.28 -4.75 -3.89
CA LEU A 216 -12.07 -5.57 -2.71
C LEU A 216 -13.08 -6.74 -2.64
N ALA A 217 -14.35 -6.51 -3.00
CA ALA A 217 -15.36 -7.54 -3.11
C ALA A 217 -15.01 -8.60 -4.16
N GLY A 218 -14.42 -8.18 -5.29
CA GLY A 218 -13.96 -9.06 -6.36
C GLY A 218 -12.66 -9.82 -6.06
N MET A 219 -12.07 -9.67 -4.87
CA MET A 219 -10.83 -10.33 -4.47
C MET A 219 -10.93 -11.85 -4.62
N LYS A 220 -10.00 -12.43 -5.35
CA LYS A 220 -9.91 -13.88 -5.58
C LYS A 220 -8.51 -14.37 -5.23
N GLY A 221 -8.44 -15.52 -4.60
CA GLY A 221 -7.21 -16.26 -4.41
C GLY A 221 -6.89 -17.08 -5.66
N GLY A 222 -5.65 -17.11 -6.05
CA GLY A 222 -5.17 -17.90 -7.18
C GLY A 222 -3.65 -17.86 -7.23
N LEU A 223 -3.04 -18.78 -7.96
CA LEU A 223 -1.61 -19.04 -8.05
C LEU A 223 -1.03 -19.66 -6.77
N SER A 224 -0.17 -20.60 -7.00
CA SER A 224 0.61 -21.28 -5.97
C SER A 224 1.80 -20.39 -5.61
N THR A 225 1.83 -19.86 -4.40
CA THR A 225 3.02 -19.14 -3.90
C THR A 225 4.11 -20.17 -3.61
N ARG A 226 5.14 -20.22 -4.42
CA ARG A 226 6.34 -21.07 -4.22
C ARG A 226 7.60 -20.24 -4.29
#